data_c7d147559322eac6f7fce8a7027047c7
#
_entry.id   c7d147559322eac6f7fce8a7027047c7
#
_cell.length_a   1.000
_cell.length_b   1.000
_cell.length_c   1.000
_cell.angle_alpha   90.00
_cell.angle_beta   90.00
_cell.angle_gamma   90.00
#
_symmetry.space_group_name_H-M   'P 1'
#
loop_
_entity.id
_entity.type
_entity.pdbx_description
1 polymer ?
#
loop_
_entity_poly.entity_id
_entity_poly.type
_entity_poly.pdbx_seq_one_letter_code
_entity_poly.pdbx_strand_id
1 'polypeptide(L)'
;AQVSKGRRLKPSRLDNLMPELPEVDSYRTGLSSKMKGWKLKAGRTIWHNASDSDFNVVKNQEITDFDRRGKFLIINLDTHHIIIHLRMTGRIDIVEDRAPKHTTVEFDFHNQKKMCLVDFRKFGKVWIVEDINEIVGNLGIEPLERKFTGEKFKMMLSHRRGRLKPLLLNQRFIAGIGNYLADEILFRASLHPLRKANTLSDTEIRNLHRAIRHIIRKSIYFGGTTFLTFRGPEGKRGEFWKKLQIFRKTGEPCPHCKRPITRIIVAQRSTHLCENKQEYIKNVD
;
A
#
# COMPACT_ATOMS: atom_id res chain seq x y z
N ALA A 1 35.12 -28.55 17.24
CA ALA A 1 33.94 -28.03 16.51
C ALA A 1 33.68 -26.60 16.92
N GLN A 2 34.08 -25.62 16.11
CA GLN A 2 33.86 -24.21 16.39
C GLN A 2 32.44 -23.84 15.93
N VAL A 3 31.60 -23.48 16.87
CA VAL A 3 30.28 -22.88 16.64
C VAL A 3 30.50 -21.44 16.18
N SER A 4 30.25 -21.15 14.94
CA SER A 4 30.32 -19.80 14.38
C SER A 4 29.23 -18.93 15.04
N LYS A 5 29.66 -17.95 15.83
CA LYS A 5 28.80 -16.91 16.39
C LYS A 5 28.10 -16.17 15.23
N GLY A 6 26.77 -16.35 15.12
CA GLY A 6 25.94 -15.68 14.13
C GLY A 6 26.12 -14.17 14.19
N ARG A 7 26.62 -13.57 13.09
CA ARG A 7 26.61 -12.12 12.89
C ARG A 7 25.16 -11.64 13.02
N ARG A 8 24.86 -10.84 14.04
CA ARG A 8 23.65 -10.01 14.07
C ARG A 8 23.71 -9.10 12.83
N LEU A 9 22.98 -9.47 11.79
CA LEU A 9 22.78 -8.59 10.64
C LEU A 9 22.05 -7.35 11.18
N LYS A 10 22.75 -6.20 11.18
CA LYS A 10 22.11 -4.90 11.45
C LYS A 10 20.88 -4.80 10.54
N PRO A 11 19.72 -4.32 11.03
CA PRO A 11 18.57 -4.10 10.17
C PRO A 11 19.03 -3.20 9.02
N SER A 12 18.85 -3.67 7.78
CA SER A 12 19.19 -2.88 6.62
C SER A 12 18.40 -1.57 6.71
N ARG A 13 19.08 -0.43 6.64
CA ARG A 13 18.50 0.92 6.74
C ARG A 13 17.41 1.22 5.69
N LEU A 14 17.01 0.25 4.87
CA LEU A 14 16.27 0.45 3.62
C LEU A 14 15.06 -0.49 3.42
N ASP A 15 14.57 -1.17 4.44
CA ASP A 15 13.23 -1.78 4.36
C ASP A 15 12.16 -0.66 4.45
N ASN A 16 12.19 0.23 3.46
CA ASN A 16 11.27 1.34 3.32
C ASN A 16 9.88 0.78 3.05
N LEU A 17 9.01 0.89 4.02
CA LEU A 17 7.61 0.62 3.84
C LEU A 17 6.99 1.71 2.99
N MET A 18 6.59 1.32 1.81
CA MET A 18 5.75 2.12 0.95
C MET A 18 4.35 2.17 1.55
N PRO A 19 3.66 3.31 1.57
CA PRO A 19 2.22 3.31 1.81
C PRO A 19 1.52 2.27 0.94
N GLU A 20 0.75 1.37 1.57
CA GLU A 20 -0.04 0.37 0.91
C GLU A 20 -1.51 0.82 0.90
N LEU A 21 -2.44 -0.02 0.49
CA LEU A 21 -3.85 0.31 0.40
C LEU A 21 -4.41 0.97 1.69
N PRO A 22 -4.15 0.45 2.91
CA PRO A 22 -4.72 1.03 4.13
C PRO A 22 -4.25 2.45 4.42
N GLU A 23 -2.98 2.76 4.15
CA GLU A 23 -2.42 4.09 4.37
C GLU A 23 -3.04 5.11 3.40
N VAL A 24 -3.24 4.72 2.14
CA VAL A 24 -3.91 5.59 1.15
C VAL A 24 -5.39 5.76 1.49
N ASP A 25 -6.06 4.73 2.01
CA ASP A 25 -7.44 4.82 2.46
C ASP A 25 -7.60 5.77 3.66
N SER A 26 -6.61 5.83 4.55
CA SER A 26 -6.58 6.80 5.64
C SER A 26 -6.52 8.24 5.13
N TYR A 27 -5.72 8.51 4.07
CA TYR A 27 -5.75 9.82 3.42
C TYR A 27 -7.10 10.10 2.77
N ARG A 28 -7.66 9.16 2.02
CA ARG A 28 -8.97 9.30 1.38
C ARG A 28 -10.01 9.74 2.40
N THR A 29 -10.14 9.01 3.50
CA THR A 29 -11.15 9.28 4.52
C THR A 29 -10.91 10.62 5.22
N GLY A 30 -9.70 10.88 5.66
CA GLY A 30 -9.40 12.07 6.45
C GLY A 30 -9.34 13.35 5.62
N LEU A 31 -8.96 13.30 4.33
CA LEU A 31 -9.01 14.46 3.45
C LEU A 31 -10.43 14.77 2.98
N SER A 32 -11.23 13.74 2.69
CA SER A 32 -12.64 13.91 2.31
C SER A 32 -13.42 14.70 3.36
N SER A 33 -13.26 14.37 4.64
CA SER A 33 -13.94 15.09 5.73
C SER A 33 -13.51 16.56 5.90
N LYS A 34 -12.36 16.94 5.34
CA LYS A 34 -11.76 18.29 5.54
C LYS A 34 -11.83 19.17 4.31
N MET A 35 -11.68 18.59 3.13
CA MET A 35 -11.39 19.34 1.91
C MET A 35 -12.52 19.30 0.87
N LYS A 36 -13.56 18.50 1.09
CA LYS A 36 -14.74 18.51 0.22
C LYS A 36 -15.35 19.91 0.20
N GLY A 37 -15.63 20.43 -0.99
CA GLY A 37 -16.10 21.79 -1.21
C GLY A 37 -14.97 22.85 -1.31
N TRP A 38 -13.70 22.46 -1.15
CA TRP A 38 -12.61 23.41 -1.36
C TRP A 38 -12.38 23.67 -2.84
N LYS A 39 -12.19 24.96 -3.17
CA LYS A 39 -11.99 25.41 -4.55
C LYS A 39 -10.52 25.72 -4.82
N LEU A 40 -9.96 25.12 -5.88
CA LEU A 40 -8.57 25.33 -6.26
C LEU A 40 -8.35 26.75 -6.77
N LYS A 41 -7.27 27.39 -6.31
CA LYS A 41 -6.81 28.70 -6.78
C LYS A 41 -5.67 28.55 -7.77
N ALA A 42 -4.71 27.68 -7.47
CA ALA A 42 -3.53 27.40 -8.28
C ALA A 42 -2.90 26.05 -7.90
N GLY A 43 -2.02 25.56 -8.74
CA GLY A 43 -1.17 24.44 -8.43
C GLY A 43 0.18 24.59 -9.12
N ARG A 44 1.22 23.95 -8.59
CA ARG A 44 2.55 23.96 -9.22
C ARG A 44 3.39 22.76 -8.84
N THR A 45 4.21 22.35 -9.77
CA THR A 45 5.27 21.38 -9.57
C THR A 45 6.53 22.08 -9.05
N ILE A 46 7.02 21.70 -7.87
CA ILE A 46 8.28 22.20 -7.30
C ILE A 46 9.44 21.30 -7.70
N TRP A 47 9.20 19.99 -7.79
CA TRP A 47 10.15 19.01 -8.29
C TRP A 47 9.67 18.47 -9.65
N HIS A 48 10.38 18.82 -10.73
CA HIS A 48 9.97 18.57 -12.13
C HIS A 48 9.50 17.13 -12.42
N ASN A 49 10.14 16.12 -11.81
CA ASN A 49 9.72 14.72 -11.99
C ASN A 49 8.47 14.32 -11.19
N ALA A 50 7.88 15.20 -10.38
CA ALA A 50 6.70 14.83 -9.57
C ALA A 50 5.39 14.93 -10.37
N SER A 51 5.32 15.82 -11.36
CA SER A 51 4.18 15.95 -12.27
C SER A 51 4.60 16.66 -13.55
N ASP A 52 4.06 16.21 -14.67
CA ASP A 52 4.15 16.85 -15.97
C ASP A 52 2.81 17.46 -16.40
N SER A 53 1.82 17.51 -15.48
CA SER A 53 0.46 17.99 -15.79
C SER A 53 0.38 19.51 -15.85
N ASP A 54 -0.54 20.04 -16.65
CA ASP A 54 -0.93 21.44 -16.62
C ASP A 54 -1.91 21.69 -15.45
N PHE A 55 -1.49 22.48 -14.48
CA PHE A 55 -2.31 22.81 -13.31
C PHE A 55 -3.38 23.88 -13.60
N ASN A 56 -3.29 24.58 -14.74
CA ASN A 56 -4.27 25.60 -15.11
C ASN A 56 -5.65 24.99 -15.41
N VAL A 57 -5.70 23.77 -15.91
CA VAL A 57 -6.95 23.08 -16.25
C VAL A 57 -7.85 22.80 -15.04
N VAL A 58 -7.28 22.79 -13.83
CA VAL A 58 -8.04 22.58 -12.58
C VAL A 58 -8.27 23.87 -11.78
N LYS A 59 -7.84 25.03 -12.30
CA LYS A 59 -8.04 26.31 -11.64
C LYS A 59 -9.55 26.60 -11.50
N ASN A 60 -9.95 27.03 -10.33
CA ASN A 60 -11.33 27.33 -9.91
C ASN A 60 -12.27 26.11 -9.87
N GLN A 61 -11.78 24.89 -10.07
CA GLN A 61 -12.58 23.69 -9.85
C GLN A 61 -12.72 23.39 -8.36
N GLU A 62 -13.86 22.81 -7.99
CA GLU A 62 -14.19 22.41 -6.62
C GLU A 62 -13.88 20.94 -6.38
N ILE A 63 -13.42 20.59 -5.18
CA ILE A 63 -13.27 19.19 -4.75
C ILE A 63 -14.64 18.62 -4.43
N THR A 64 -15.10 17.69 -5.26
CA THR A 64 -16.41 17.05 -5.11
C THR A 64 -16.37 15.81 -4.22
N ASP A 65 -15.31 15.01 -4.32
CA ASP A 65 -15.13 13.81 -3.49
C ASP A 65 -13.69 13.30 -3.50
N PHE A 66 -13.43 12.25 -2.71
CA PHE A 66 -12.15 11.52 -2.63
C PHE A 66 -12.36 10.03 -2.81
N ASP A 67 -11.64 9.44 -3.75
CA ASP A 67 -11.63 8.01 -4.02
C ASP A 67 -10.23 7.40 -3.86
N ARG A 68 -10.15 6.10 -3.94
CA ARG A 68 -8.92 5.34 -3.91
C ARG A 68 -9.00 4.18 -4.91
N ARG A 69 -7.92 3.98 -5.63
CA ARG A 69 -7.73 2.79 -6.46
C ARG A 69 -6.35 2.19 -6.18
N GLY A 70 -6.30 0.98 -5.61
CA GLY A 70 -5.05 0.35 -5.17
C GLY A 70 -4.29 1.22 -4.16
N LYS A 71 -3.14 1.74 -4.58
CA LYS A 71 -2.28 2.65 -3.80
C LYS A 71 -2.32 4.09 -4.32
N PHE A 72 -3.31 4.43 -5.13
CA PHE A 72 -3.53 5.76 -5.68
C PHE A 72 -4.68 6.43 -4.94
N LEU A 73 -4.44 7.64 -4.45
CA LEU A 73 -5.47 8.55 -3.99
C LEU A 73 -6.01 9.32 -5.18
N ILE A 74 -7.31 9.46 -5.27
CA ILE A 74 -8.01 10.19 -6.33
C ILE A 74 -8.79 11.29 -5.67
N ILE A 75 -8.58 12.53 -6.11
CA ILE A 75 -9.33 13.72 -5.72
C ILE A 75 -10.19 14.09 -6.91
N ASN A 76 -11.49 13.94 -6.77
CA ASN A 76 -12.45 14.26 -7.80
C ASN A 76 -12.76 15.76 -7.77
N LEU A 77 -12.70 16.40 -8.92
CA LEU A 77 -13.06 17.79 -9.16
C LEU A 77 -14.31 17.86 -10.06
N ASP A 78 -14.71 19.07 -10.45
CA ASP A 78 -15.90 19.26 -11.31
C ASP A 78 -15.78 18.52 -12.65
N THR A 79 -14.62 18.56 -13.30
CA THR A 79 -14.40 17.98 -14.63
C THR A 79 -13.13 17.15 -14.74
N HIS A 80 -12.21 17.25 -13.78
CA HIS A 80 -10.93 16.57 -13.77
C HIS A 80 -10.73 15.78 -12.48
N HIS A 81 -9.66 14.99 -12.47
CA HIS A 81 -9.22 14.24 -11.30
C HIS A 81 -7.74 14.52 -11.01
N ILE A 82 -7.40 14.76 -9.74
CA ILE A 82 -6.01 14.78 -9.30
C ILE A 82 -5.70 13.39 -8.72
N ILE A 83 -4.75 12.68 -9.32
CA ILE A 83 -4.35 11.35 -8.88
C ILE A 83 -2.98 11.44 -8.22
N ILE A 84 -2.84 10.92 -7.01
CA ILE A 84 -1.59 10.97 -6.23
C ILE A 84 -1.12 9.56 -5.90
N HIS A 85 0.14 9.25 -6.21
CA HIS A 85 0.82 8.06 -5.75
C HIS A 85 1.96 8.43 -4.80
N LEU A 86 1.84 8.10 -3.53
CA LEU A 86 2.78 8.49 -2.48
C LEU A 86 4.16 7.81 -2.59
N ARG A 87 4.25 6.70 -3.32
CA ARG A 87 5.48 5.89 -3.43
C ARG A 87 5.99 5.47 -2.06
N MET A 88 7.26 5.74 -1.73
CA MET A 88 7.94 5.18 -0.55
C MET A 88 7.90 6.11 0.68
N THR A 89 7.97 7.41 0.47
CA THR A 89 8.14 8.39 1.54
C THR A 89 7.24 9.61 1.39
N GLY A 90 6.38 9.60 0.36
CA GLY A 90 5.42 10.66 0.13
C GLY A 90 4.37 10.72 1.25
N ARG A 91 4.02 11.92 1.63
CA ARG A 91 2.90 12.24 2.51
C ARG A 91 2.20 13.50 2.02
N ILE A 92 0.95 13.68 2.45
CA ILE A 92 0.17 14.86 2.14
C ILE A 92 0.03 15.67 3.43
N ASP A 93 0.48 16.92 3.38
CA ASP A 93 0.33 17.90 4.47
C ASP A 93 -0.63 19.00 4.03
N ILE A 94 -1.51 19.43 4.95
CA ILE A 94 -2.35 20.63 4.79
C ILE A 94 -1.75 21.70 5.68
N VAL A 95 -1.46 22.86 5.10
CA VAL A 95 -0.83 23.98 5.79
C VAL A 95 -1.53 25.30 5.42
N GLU A 96 -1.36 26.33 6.23
CA GLU A 96 -1.94 27.67 6.00
C GLU A 96 -0.93 28.59 5.30
N ASP A 97 0.31 28.61 5.74
CA ASP A 97 1.31 29.55 5.25
C ASP A 97 2.34 28.91 4.32
N ARG A 98 3.48 28.50 4.87
CA ARG A 98 4.64 28.05 4.13
C ARG A 98 4.61 26.54 3.84
N ALA A 99 4.86 26.20 2.59
CA ALA A 99 5.03 24.80 2.20
C ALA A 99 6.20 24.14 2.97
N PRO A 100 6.02 22.92 3.50
CA PRO A 100 7.06 22.18 4.21
C PRO A 100 8.30 21.92 3.35
N LYS A 101 9.47 21.76 4.00
CA LYS A 101 10.67 21.27 3.32
C LYS A 101 10.39 19.94 2.62
N HIS A 102 10.97 19.77 1.43
CA HIS A 102 10.77 18.60 0.54
C HIS A 102 9.38 18.50 -0.09
N THR A 103 8.59 19.58 -0.13
CA THR A 103 7.41 19.64 -0.97
C THR A 103 7.81 19.47 -2.43
N THR A 104 7.11 18.58 -3.13
CA THR A 104 7.35 18.26 -4.55
C THR A 104 6.26 18.79 -5.46
N VAL A 105 5.03 18.87 -4.96
CA VAL A 105 3.86 19.48 -5.61
C VAL A 105 3.06 20.23 -4.56
N GLU A 106 2.51 21.38 -4.94
CA GLU A 106 1.71 22.25 -4.09
C GLU A 106 0.41 22.64 -4.79
N PHE A 107 -0.68 22.64 -4.05
CA PHE A 107 -1.99 23.14 -4.48
C PHE A 107 -2.45 24.25 -3.51
N ASP A 108 -2.75 25.40 -4.04
CA ASP A 108 -3.33 26.54 -3.31
C ASP A 108 -4.85 26.53 -3.45
N PHE A 109 -5.56 26.84 -2.37
CA PHE A 109 -7.02 26.93 -2.36
C PHE A 109 -7.49 28.37 -2.06
N HIS A 110 -8.73 28.68 -2.45
CA HIS A 110 -9.30 30.01 -2.21
C HIS A 110 -9.47 30.35 -0.72
N ASN A 111 -9.57 29.35 0.14
CA ASN A 111 -9.63 29.49 1.61
C ASN A 111 -8.25 29.73 2.27
N GLN A 112 -7.24 30.11 1.49
CA GLN A 112 -5.86 30.40 1.91
C GLN A 112 -5.07 29.19 2.43
N LYS A 113 -5.61 27.99 2.35
CA LYS A 113 -4.90 26.76 2.70
C LYS A 113 -4.18 26.16 1.50
N LYS A 114 -3.18 25.33 1.80
CA LYS A 114 -2.37 24.62 0.81
C LYS A 114 -2.39 23.12 1.09
N MET A 115 -2.44 22.32 0.04
CA MET A 115 -2.16 20.89 0.09
C MET A 115 -0.79 20.64 -0.55
N CYS A 116 0.11 20.02 0.18
CA CYS A 116 1.48 19.75 -0.24
C CYS A 116 1.76 18.26 -0.31
N LEU A 117 2.23 17.76 -1.47
CA LEU A 117 2.88 16.46 -1.54
C LEU A 117 4.33 16.64 -1.07
N VAL A 118 4.64 16.10 0.10
CA VAL A 118 5.97 16.19 0.71
C VAL A 118 6.67 14.85 0.57
N ASP A 119 7.82 14.81 -0.11
CA ASP A 119 8.57 13.58 -0.33
C ASP A 119 10.08 13.84 -0.41
N PHE A 120 10.82 13.48 0.64
CA PHE A 120 12.27 13.68 0.70
C PHE A 120 13.04 12.81 -0.31
N ARG A 121 12.48 11.68 -0.77
CA ARG A 121 13.06 10.84 -1.83
C ARG A 121 12.65 11.25 -3.23
N LYS A 122 11.65 12.12 -3.35
CA LYS A 122 11.17 12.67 -4.61
C LYS A 122 10.66 11.63 -5.63
N PHE A 123 10.06 10.54 -5.15
CA PHE A 123 9.48 9.48 -5.98
C PHE A 123 7.96 9.61 -6.14
N GLY A 124 7.31 10.36 -5.25
CA GLY A 124 5.89 10.65 -5.31
C GLY A 124 5.49 11.27 -6.66
N LYS A 125 4.30 10.92 -7.13
CA LYS A 125 3.80 11.37 -8.43
C LYS A 125 2.40 11.93 -8.30
N VAL A 126 2.12 12.95 -9.11
CA VAL A 126 0.80 13.56 -9.29
C VAL A 126 0.47 13.60 -10.77
N TRP A 127 -0.77 13.30 -11.10
CA TRP A 127 -1.35 13.43 -12.45
C TRP A 127 -2.66 14.19 -12.34
N ILE A 128 -2.97 14.98 -13.37
CA ILE A 128 -4.26 15.63 -13.57
C ILE A 128 -4.81 15.09 -14.88
N VAL A 129 -5.97 14.46 -14.83
CA VAL A 129 -6.59 13.77 -15.98
C VAL A 129 -8.10 13.98 -15.98
N GLU A 130 -8.74 13.86 -17.15
CA GLU A 130 -10.19 13.79 -17.28
C GLU A 130 -10.71 12.36 -17.04
N ASP A 131 -9.98 11.34 -17.50
CA ASP A 131 -10.31 9.93 -17.26
C ASP A 131 -9.26 9.28 -16.34
N ILE A 132 -9.71 8.83 -15.19
CA ILE A 132 -8.84 8.13 -14.22
C ILE A 132 -8.21 6.85 -14.80
N ASN A 133 -8.84 6.23 -15.80
CA ASN A 133 -8.35 5.00 -16.41
C ASN A 133 -7.03 5.17 -17.15
N GLU A 134 -6.66 6.36 -17.56
CA GLU A 134 -5.33 6.67 -18.12
C GLU A 134 -4.21 6.25 -17.15
N ILE A 135 -4.43 6.41 -15.85
CA ILE A 135 -3.43 6.12 -14.80
C ILE A 135 -3.70 4.80 -14.08
N VAL A 136 -4.95 4.52 -13.75
CA VAL A 136 -5.29 3.38 -12.88
C VAL A 136 -6.03 2.24 -13.59
N GLY A 137 -6.32 2.37 -14.89
CA GLY A 137 -7.08 1.37 -15.66
C GLY A 137 -6.44 0.00 -15.76
N ASN A 138 -5.10 -0.07 -15.70
CA ASN A 138 -4.35 -1.33 -15.74
C ASN A 138 -4.23 -2.05 -14.39
N LEU A 139 -4.83 -1.50 -13.31
CA LEU A 139 -4.79 -2.15 -12.00
C LEU A 139 -5.73 -3.36 -11.95
N GLY A 140 -5.28 -4.39 -11.26
CA GLY A 140 -6.04 -5.60 -10.98
C GLY A 140 -7.25 -5.34 -10.07
N ILE A 141 -7.91 -6.40 -9.64
CA ILE A 141 -9.12 -6.30 -8.84
C ILE A 141 -8.88 -5.63 -7.48
N GLU A 142 -9.83 -4.82 -7.03
CA GLU A 142 -9.84 -4.27 -5.66
C GLU A 142 -10.24 -5.36 -4.65
N PRO A 143 -9.42 -5.61 -3.62
CA PRO A 143 -9.64 -6.76 -2.73
C PRO A 143 -10.84 -6.61 -1.80
N LEU A 144 -11.40 -5.41 -1.65
CA LEU A 144 -12.57 -5.17 -0.81
C LEU A 144 -13.87 -4.98 -1.58
N GLU A 145 -13.82 -4.84 -2.89
CA GLU A 145 -15.03 -4.72 -3.72
C GLU A 145 -15.89 -6.00 -3.69
N ARG A 146 -17.17 -5.83 -3.97
CA ARG A 146 -18.14 -6.95 -4.02
C ARG A 146 -17.79 -7.99 -5.08
N LYS A 147 -17.26 -7.53 -6.23
CA LYS A 147 -16.84 -8.40 -7.34
C LYS A 147 -15.64 -9.29 -7.03
N PHE A 148 -14.85 -9.02 -5.97
CA PHE A 148 -13.77 -9.91 -5.50
C PHE A 148 -14.36 -11.03 -4.64
N THR A 149 -15.01 -12.00 -5.29
CA THR A 149 -15.57 -13.21 -4.66
C THR A 149 -14.55 -14.33 -4.60
N GLY A 150 -14.81 -15.34 -3.76
CA GLY A 150 -13.96 -16.54 -3.69
C GLY A 150 -13.86 -17.29 -5.04
N GLU A 151 -14.99 -17.40 -5.78
CA GLU A 151 -15.05 -18.01 -7.10
C GLU A 151 -14.23 -17.21 -8.13
N LYS A 152 -14.41 -15.89 -8.16
CA LYS A 152 -13.60 -15.03 -9.01
C LYS A 152 -12.12 -15.18 -8.72
N PHE A 153 -11.74 -15.24 -7.43
CA PHE A 153 -10.35 -15.41 -7.02
C PHE A 153 -9.79 -16.77 -7.44
N LYS A 154 -10.59 -17.85 -7.32
CA LYS A 154 -10.23 -19.18 -7.81
C LYS A 154 -9.95 -19.16 -9.31
N MET A 155 -10.84 -18.56 -10.10
CA MET A 155 -10.63 -18.40 -11.56
C MET A 155 -9.37 -17.58 -11.88
N MET A 156 -9.09 -16.52 -11.12
CA MET A 156 -7.88 -15.73 -11.30
C MET A 156 -6.59 -16.50 -11.02
N LEU A 157 -6.62 -17.47 -10.10
CA LEU A 157 -5.47 -18.29 -9.71
C LEU A 157 -5.23 -19.48 -10.64
N SER A 158 -6.27 -20.06 -11.24
CA SER A 158 -6.21 -21.33 -12.01
C SER A 158 -5.18 -21.30 -13.15
N HIS A 159 -4.97 -20.15 -13.77
CA HIS A 159 -4.00 -19.97 -14.87
C HIS A 159 -2.65 -19.38 -14.42
N ARG A 160 -2.39 -19.26 -13.11
CA ARG A 160 -1.18 -18.64 -12.57
C ARG A 160 -0.21 -19.68 -12.03
N ARG A 161 0.93 -19.88 -12.72
CA ARG A 161 2.01 -20.80 -12.29
C ARG A 161 3.05 -20.13 -11.38
N GLY A 162 2.95 -18.80 -11.18
CA GLY A 162 3.88 -18.04 -10.34
C GLY A 162 3.73 -18.34 -8.86
N ARG A 163 4.75 -17.90 -8.08
CA ARG A 163 4.75 -18.02 -6.62
C ARG A 163 3.77 -17.02 -6.00
N LEU A 164 3.18 -17.37 -4.84
CA LEU A 164 2.11 -16.59 -4.21
C LEU A 164 2.53 -15.18 -3.84
N LYS A 165 3.70 -14.99 -3.18
CA LYS A 165 4.08 -13.64 -2.74
C LYS A 165 4.31 -12.69 -3.93
N PRO A 166 5.09 -13.01 -4.96
CA PRO A 166 5.21 -12.17 -6.15
C PRO A 166 3.86 -11.87 -6.80
N LEU A 167 2.95 -12.86 -6.84
CA LEU A 167 1.63 -12.69 -7.40
C LEU A 167 0.79 -11.69 -6.60
N LEU A 168 0.77 -11.79 -5.27
CA LEU A 168 0.07 -10.83 -4.39
C LEU A 168 0.64 -9.42 -4.49
N LEU A 169 1.94 -9.26 -4.75
CA LEU A 169 2.59 -7.96 -4.94
C LEU A 169 2.30 -7.33 -6.31
N ASN A 170 1.81 -8.12 -7.28
CA ASN A 170 1.51 -7.64 -8.62
C ASN A 170 0.22 -6.80 -8.63
N GLN A 171 0.39 -5.49 -8.79
CA GLN A 171 -0.73 -4.54 -8.77
C GLN A 171 -1.72 -4.73 -9.92
N ARG A 172 -1.32 -5.39 -11.01
CA ARG A 172 -2.22 -5.79 -12.12
C ARG A 172 -3.03 -7.05 -11.80
N PHE A 173 -2.67 -7.80 -10.75
CA PHE A 173 -3.41 -8.98 -10.30
C PHE A 173 -4.40 -8.62 -9.20
N ILE A 174 -3.91 -8.07 -8.07
CA ILE A 174 -4.72 -7.51 -6.98
C ILE A 174 -4.13 -6.15 -6.62
N ALA A 175 -4.95 -5.11 -6.70
CA ALA A 175 -4.50 -3.76 -6.39
C ALA A 175 -4.33 -3.55 -4.87
N GLY A 176 -3.34 -2.76 -4.50
CA GLY A 176 -3.18 -2.24 -3.15
C GLY A 176 -2.32 -3.08 -2.20
N ILE A 177 -2.11 -4.37 -2.46
CA ILE A 177 -1.28 -5.22 -1.60
C ILE A 177 0.21 -4.87 -1.81
N GLY A 178 0.92 -4.67 -0.70
CA GLY A 178 2.36 -4.48 -0.69
C GLY A 178 3.06 -5.50 0.22
N ASN A 179 4.28 -5.15 0.68
CA ASN A 179 5.16 -6.12 1.29
C ASN A 179 4.68 -6.62 2.66
N TYR A 180 4.22 -5.69 3.53
CA TYR A 180 3.75 -6.09 4.86
C TYR A 180 2.40 -6.79 4.79
N LEU A 181 1.47 -6.31 3.94
CA LEU A 181 0.20 -6.98 3.74
C LEU A 181 0.39 -8.39 3.20
N ALA A 182 1.28 -8.59 2.23
CA ALA A 182 1.54 -9.91 1.66
C ALA A 182 2.06 -10.91 2.71
N ASP A 183 3.02 -10.51 3.56
CA ASP A 183 3.53 -11.38 4.62
C ASP A 183 2.44 -11.74 5.64
N GLU A 184 1.70 -10.77 6.15
CA GLU A 184 0.62 -10.98 7.11
C GLU A 184 -0.53 -11.83 6.55
N ILE A 185 -0.89 -11.61 5.28
CA ILE A 185 -1.91 -12.40 4.55
C ILE A 185 -1.50 -13.86 4.44
N LEU A 186 -0.27 -14.12 3.95
CA LEU A 186 0.24 -15.48 3.77
C LEU A 186 0.40 -16.22 5.10
N PHE A 187 0.86 -15.53 6.15
CA PHE A 187 0.93 -16.08 7.50
C PHE A 187 -0.46 -16.46 8.03
N ARG A 188 -1.45 -15.57 7.87
CA ARG A 188 -2.82 -15.86 8.28
C ARG A 188 -3.43 -17.02 7.52
N ALA A 189 -3.12 -17.14 6.23
CA ALA A 189 -3.60 -18.24 5.38
C ALA A 189 -2.83 -19.55 5.59
N SER A 190 -1.74 -19.55 6.39
CA SER A 190 -0.83 -20.69 6.56
C SER A 190 -0.20 -21.16 5.24
N LEU A 191 0.11 -20.24 4.33
CA LEU A 191 0.67 -20.54 3.02
C LEU A 191 2.11 -20.04 2.90
N HIS A 192 2.99 -20.91 2.40
CA HIS A 192 4.39 -20.53 2.18
C HIS A 192 4.51 -19.51 1.03
N PRO A 193 5.33 -18.43 1.17
CA PRO A 193 5.47 -17.38 0.15
C PRO A 193 5.91 -17.88 -1.24
N LEU A 194 6.63 -18.98 -1.29
CA LEU A 194 7.13 -19.60 -2.53
C LEU A 194 6.18 -20.65 -3.12
N ARG A 195 5.05 -20.98 -2.47
CA ARG A 195 4.05 -21.93 -3.00
C ARG A 195 3.56 -21.47 -4.37
N LYS A 196 3.48 -22.37 -5.35
CA LYS A 196 2.92 -22.08 -6.68
C LYS A 196 1.40 -21.84 -6.58
N ALA A 197 0.86 -20.84 -7.28
CA ALA A 197 -0.55 -20.46 -7.17
C ALA A 197 -1.51 -21.55 -7.68
N ASN A 198 -1.14 -22.24 -8.76
CA ASN A 198 -1.93 -23.32 -9.36
C ASN A 198 -1.93 -24.63 -8.56
N THR A 199 -1.20 -24.73 -7.46
CA THR A 199 -1.14 -25.93 -6.62
C THR A 199 -1.98 -25.82 -5.36
N LEU A 200 -2.72 -24.73 -5.22
CA LEU A 200 -3.59 -24.53 -4.07
C LEU A 200 -4.87 -25.35 -4.20
N SER A 201 -5.23 -26.03 -3.11
CA SER A 201 -6.55 -26.64 -2.97
C SER A 201 -7.65 -25.58 -2.85
N ASP A 202 -8.89 -25.98 -3.10
CA ASP A 202 -10.05 -25.09 -2.94
C ASP A 202 -10.16 -24.51 -1.52
N THR A 203 -9.79 -25.29 -0.52
CA THR A 203 -9.77 -24.82 0.88
C THR A 203 -8.69 -23.77 1.11
N GLU A 204 -7.47 -23.96 0.58
CA GLU A 204 -6.39 -22.99 0.65
C GLU A 204 -6.75 -21.70 -0.08
N ILE A 205 -7.41 -21.78 -1.24
CA ILE A 205 -7.89 -20.61 -1.99
C ILE A 205 -8.93 -19.82 -1.17
N ARG A 206 -9.92 -20.52 -0.59
CA ARG A 206 -10.91 -19.88 0.29
C ARG A 206 -10.27 -19.21 1.49
N ASN A 207 -9.31 -19.87 2.13
CA ASN A 207 -8.58 -19.32 3.27
C ASN A 207 -7.74 -18.10 2.89
N LEU A 208 -7.05 -18.14 1.76
CA LEU A 208 -6.27 -17.01 1.23
C LEU A 208 -7.18 -15.83 0.89
N HIS A 209 -8.31 -16.04 0.22
CA HIS A 209 -9.29 -15.00 -0.06
C HIS A 209 -9.80 -14.33 1.23
N ARG A 210 -10.18 -15.13 2.25
CA ARG A 210 -10.62 -14.62 3.55
C ARG A 210 -9.49 -13.84 4.26
N ALA A 211 -8.25 -14.34 4.20
CA ALA A 211 -7.08 -13.70 4.79
C ALA A 211 -6.81 -12.33 4.17
N ILE A 212 -6.87 -12.21 2.83
CA ILE A 212 -6.73 -10.95 2.09
C ILE A 212 -7.72 -9.91 2.63
N ARG A 213 -9.00 -10.23 2.60
CA ARG A 213 -10.05 -9.29 3.04
C ARG A 213 -9.95 -8.94 4.52
N HIS A 214 -9.62 -9.92 5.37
CA HIS A 214 -9.51 -9.71 6.82
C HIS A 214 -8.33 -8.80 7.18
N ILE A 215 -7.13 -9.10 6.67
CA ILE A 215 -5.92 -8.32 7.00
C ILE A 215 -6.06 -6.88 6.50
N ILE A 216 -6.57 -6.67 5.30
CA ILE A 216 -6.75 -5.33 4.74
C ILE A 216 -7.79 -4.54 5.56
N ARG A 217 -8.96 -5.09 5.86
CA ARG A 217 -9.97 -4.43 6.70
C ARG A 217 -9.43 -4.10 8.09
N LYS A 218 -8.73 -5.04 8.70
CA LYS A 218 -8.11 -4.83 10.01
C LYS A 218 -7.07 -3.72 9.95
N SER A 219 -6.24 -3.67 8.91
CA SER A 219 -5.25 -2.61 8.74
C SER A 219 -5.91 -1.24 8.53
N ILE A 220 -6.97 -1.15 7.73
CA ILE A 220 -7.76 0.08 7.55
C ILE A 220 -8.35 0.54 8.89
N TYR A 221 -8.96 -0.35 9.65
CA TYR A 221 -9.55 -0.04 10.97
C TYR A 221 -8.55 0.61 11.93
N PHE A 222 -7.27 0.19 11.90
CA PHE A 222 -6.19 0.76 12.69
C PHE A 222 -5.46 1.92 11.99
N GLY A 223 -5.98 2.47 10.89
CA GLY A 223 -5.40 3.60 10.17
C GLY A 223 -4.10 3.27 9.42
N GLY A 224 -3.86 2.00 9.09
CA GLY A 224 -2.63 1.55 8.44
C GLY A 224 -1.44 1.46 9.40
N THR A 225 -0.22 1.42 8.83
CA THR A 225 1.03 1.31 9.57
C THR A 225 1.84 2.61 9.48
N THR A 226 2.33 3.11 10.60
CA THR A 226 3.30 4.22 10.62
C THR A 226 4.65 3.71 11.06
N PHE A 227 5.55 3.45 10.10
CA PHE A 227 6.90 3.03 10.46
C PHE A 227 7.92 4.17 10.46
N LEU A 228 7.82 5.15 9.56
CA LEU A 228 8.76 6.27 9.48
C LEU A 228 8.08 7.63 9.24
N THR A 229 7.46 7.82 8.10
CA THR A 229 7.03 9.15 7.63
C THR A 229 5.52 9.28 7.45
N PHE A 230 4.82 8.15 7.27
CA PHE A 230 3.38 8.18 7.10
C PHE A 230 2.71 8.76 8.34
N ARG A 231 1.95 9.82 8.14
CA ARG A 231 1.02 10.37 9.11
C ARG A 231 -0.28 10.62 8.36
N GLY A 232 -1.38 10.17 8.92
CA GLY A 232 -2.68 10.50 8.37
C GLY A 232 -2.94 12.01 8.35
N PRO A 233 -4.02 12.47 7.73
CA PRO A 233 -4.32 13.89 7.50
C PRO A 233 -4.34 14.78 8.74
N GLU A 234 -4.43 14.18 9.94
CA GLU A 234 -4.39 14.89 11.24
C GLU A 234 -3.04 14.71 11.97
N GLY A 235 -2.01 14.25 11.26
CA GLY A 235 -0.75 13.91 11.90
C GLY A 235 -0.83 12.63 12.76
N LYS A 236 -2.00 11.98 12.82
CA LYS A 236 -2.20 10.74 13.57
C LYS A 236 -1.42 9.59 12.93
N ARG A 237 -0.81 8.78 13.77
CA ARG A 237 -0.07 7.59 13.34
C ARG A 237 -1.01 6.41 13.19
N GLY A 238 -0.91 5.68 12.09
CA GLY A 238 -1.57 4.38 11.97
C GLY A 238 -1.02 3.41 13.00
N GLU A 239 -1.88 2.62 13.63
CA GLU A 239 -1.54 1.75 14.75
C GLU A 239 -1.45 0.27 14.39
N PHE A 240 -1.69 -0.09 13.14
CA PHE A 240 -1.66 -1.50 12.72
C PHE A 240 -0.30 -2.18 12.93
N TRP A 241 0.79 -1.41 12.99
CA TRP A 241 2.11 -1.94 13.32
C TRP A 241 2.15 -2.70 14.66
N LYS A 242 1.33 -2.30 15.64
CA LYS A 242 1.15 -2.99 16.94
C LYS A 242 0.44 -4.36 16.78
N LYS A 243 -0.21 -4.61 15.66
CA LYS A 243 -1.01 -5.80 15.37
C LYS A 243 -0.35 -6.76 14.39
N LEU A 244 0.83 -6.40 13.87
CA LEU A 244 1.60 -7.27 12.98
C LEU A 244 2.01 -8.55 13.71
N GLN A 245 1.87 -9.67 13.02
CA GLN A 245 2.15 -11.00 13.56
C GLN A 245 3.59 -11.43 13.25
N ILE A 246 4.07 -11.17 12.03
CA ILE A 246 5.38 -11.66 11.58
C ILE A 246 6.23 -10.59 10.89
N PHE A 247 5.62 -9.59 10.27
CA PHE A 247 6.36 -8.62 9.49
C PHE A 247 7.36 -7.84 10.36
N ARG A 248 8.65 -7.85 9.99
CA ARG A 248 9.79 -7.26 10.73
C ARG A 248 10.08 -7.90 12.10
N LYS A 249 9.60 -9.11 12.35
CA LYS A 249 9.78 -9.83 13.62
C LYS A 249 10.75 -11.00 13.50
N THR A 250 11.75 -10.89 12.65
CA THR A 250 12.79 -11.93 12.49
C THR A 250 13.45 -12.25 13.81
N GLY A 251 13.46 -13.54 14.20
CA GLY A 251 14.01 -14.04 15.45
C GLY A 251 13.06 -13.95 16.65
N GLU A 252 11.98 -13.17 16.56
CA GLU A 252 10.94 -13.17 17.59
C GLU A 252 10.14 -14.48 17.57
N PRO A 253 9.57 -14.90 18.72
CA PRO A 253 8.74 -16.10 18.78
C PRO A 253 7.46 -15.92 17.96
N CYS A 254 7.18 -16.88 17.10
CA CYS A 254 5.93 -16.94 16.35
C CYS A 254 4.74 -16.96 17.32
N PRO A 255 3.70 -16.12 17.11
CA PRO A 255 2.54 -16.10 18.00
C PRO A 255 1.75 -17.42 18.01
N HIS A 256 1.90 -18.24 16.96
CA HIS A 256 1.20 -19.52 16.82
C HIS A 256 1.96 -20.70 17.45
N CYS A 257 3.25 -20.88 17.12
CA CYS A 257 4.00 -22.09 17.50
C CYS A 257 5.24 -21.81 18.36
N LYS A 258 5.52 -20.55 18.69
CA LYS A 258 6.65 -20.07 19.50
C LYS A 258 8.04 -20.27 18.88
N ARG A 259 8.17 -20.97 17.75
CA ARG A 259 9.45 -21.05 17.02
C ARG A 259 9.84 -19.67 16.45
N PRO A 260 11.14 -19.39 16.26
CA PRO A 260 11.59 -18.11 15.72
C PRO A 260 11.01 -17.85 14.33
N ILE A 261 10.57 -16.61 14.08
CA ILE A 261 10.20 -16.13 12.75
C ILE A 261 11.46 -16.03 11.89
N THR A 262 11.41 -16.59 10.68
CA THR A 262 12.51 -16.57 9.72
C THR A 262 12.33 -15.46 8.71
N ARG A 263 13.44 -15.10 8.01
CA ARG A 263 13.46 -14.10 6.94
C ARG A 263 14.17 -14.68 5.73
N ILE A 264 13.48 -14.66 4.60
CA ILE A 264 14.04 -15.00 3.28
C ILE A 264 13.90 -13.81 2.31
N ILE A 265 14.50 -13.92 1.13
CA ILE A 265 14.33 -12.94 0.05
C ILE A 265 13.44 -13.57 -1.03
N VAL A 266 12.33 -12.93 -1.35
CA VAL A 266 11.43 -13.33 -2.43
C VAL A 266 11.16 -12.14 -3.34
N ALA A 267 11.42 -12.28 -4.64
CA ALA A 267 11.28 -11.21 -5.62
C ALA A 267 11.94 -9.88 -5.15
N GLN A 268 13.18 -9.97 -4.69
CA GLN A 268 13.98 -8.85 -4.16
C GLN A 268 13.34 -8.13 -2.95
N ARG A 269 12.42 -8.78 -2.25
CA ARG A 269 11.76 -8.26 -1.05
C ARG A 269 12.06 -9.13 0.17
N SER A 270 12.37 -8.47 1.30
CA SER A 270 12.39 -9.15 2.59
C SER A 270 11.02 -9.78 2.84
N THR A 271 11.02 -11.05 3.20
CA THR A 271 9.83 -11.87 3.40
C THR A 271 9.95 -12.56 4.74
N HIS A 272 8.99 -12.34 5.62
CA HIS A 272 8.96 -12.91 6.95
C HIS A 272 7.94 -14.05 6.96
N LEU A 273 8.32 -15.17 7.57
CA LEU A 273 7.45 -16.35 7.64
C LEU A 273 7.75 -17.17 8.90
N CYS A 274 6.80 -17.99 9.28
CA CYS A 274 6.99 -19.06 10.26
C CYS A 274 6.99 -20.39 9.51
N GLU A 275 8.14 -21.02 9.36
CA GLU A 275 8.30 -22.26 8.59
C GLU A 275 7.40 -23.39 9.10
N ASN A 276 7.16 -23.46 10.41
CA ASN A 276 6.28 -24.47 10.99
C ASN A 276 4.79 -24.28 10.70
N LYS A 277 4.34 -23.01 10.53
CA LYS A 277 2.94 -22.70 10.20
C LYS A 277 2.72 -22.63 8.69
N GLN A 278 3.74 -22.24 7.95
CA GLN A 278 3.73 -22.02 6.52
C GLN A 278 4.68 -23.02 5.85
N GLU A 279 4.38 -24.33 5.99
CA GLU A 279 5.23 -25.38 5.48
C GLU A 279 5.43 -25.27 3.96
N TYR A 280 6.67 -25.44 3.52
CA TYR A 280 6.99 -25.49 2.10
C TYR A 280 6.76 -26.91 1.57
N ILE A 281 5.61 -27.14 0.99
CA ILE A 281 5.34 -28.38 0.26
C ILE A 281 6.09 -28.28 -1.07
N LYS A 282 7.21 -28.99 -1.20
CA LYS A 282 7.84 -29.21 -2.50
C LYS A 282 6.83 -29.97 -3.35
N ASN A 283 6.31 -29.33 -4.39
CA ASN A 283 5.59 -30.10 -5.41
C ASN A 283 6.61 -31.03 -6.06
N VAL A 284 6.35 -32.30 -6.03
CA VAL A 284 6.96 -33.26 -6.94
C VAL A 284 6.48 -32.80 -8.32
N ASP A 285 7.42 -32.35 -9.17
CA ASP A 285 7.12 -31.89 -10.54
C ASP A 285 6.63 -33.12 -11.35
#